data_0d441a836984c6f7b61a3a4ebe7a9351
#
_entry.id   0d441a836984c6f7b61a3a4ebe7a9351
#
_cell.length_a   1.000
_cell.length_b   1.000
_cell.length_c   1.000
_cell.angle_alpha   90.00
_cell.angle_beta   90.00
_cell.angle_gamma   90.00
#
_symmetry.space_group_name_H-M   'P 1'
#
loop_
_entity.id
_entity.type
_entity.pdbx_description
1 polymer ?
#
loop_
_entity_poly.entity_id
_entity_poly.type
_entity_poly.pdbx_seq_one_letter_code
_entity_poly.pdbx_strand_id
1 'polypeptide(L)'
;MHRLPPEQQLLVLLQAFALIILTFRLWLTGLYAVYRYFFGYLLVDIVQIALLTVVPFDSGDYRNGWLITEAVIVCFYVLIVLELYSVVLQDLAGIAAVSRRYLKVAVSLAIVASLLMVGMERNYGKLVAHMLTMERALTFSLVLFLLLMMLFLVYYPVPLKKNVIAYSIGYVAYFLTKATSIFIHNLGYYWNRVLSDTFIAASTACFLFWCFALTRRGETKTAVIGHQWNAADEERLVHELKAINASLLRVARK
;
A
#
# COMPACT_ATOMS: atom_id res chain seq x y z
N MET A 1 -10.88 19.64 -26.32
CA MET A 1 -11.09 19.16 -24.94
C MET A 1 -11.57 17.71 -25.01
N HIS A 2 -10.65 16.74 -24.92
CA HIS A 2 -11.03 15.34 -24.73
C HIS A 2 -11.51 15.16 -23.29
N ARG A 3 -12.81 15.29 -23.09
CA ARG A 3 -13.43 14.90 -21.82
C ARG A 3 -13.40 13.37 -21.75
N LEU A 4 -13.05 12.82 -20.61
CA LEU A 4 -13.20 11.40 -20.34
C LEU A 4 -14.61 10.96 -20.74
N PRO A 5 -14.80 9.73 -21.24
CA PRO A 5 -16.13 9.19 -21.54
C PRO A 5 -17.01 9.24 -20.26
N PRO A 6 -18.34 9.44 -20.39
CA PRO A 6 -19.21 9.64 -19.25
C PRO A 6 -19.18 8.49 -18.24
N GLU A 7 -19.00 7.26 -18.70
CA GLU A 7 -18.88 6.08 -17.84
C GLU A 7 -17.61 6.12 -16.98
N GLN A 8 -16.48 6.52 -17.58
CA GLN A 8 -15.21 6.65 -16.87
C GLN A 8 -15.24 7.81 -15.87
N GLN A 9 -15.91 8.92 -16.23
CA GLN A 9 -16.14 10.01 -15.29
C GLN A 9 -16.95 9.55 -14.08
N LEU A 10 -17.98 8.72 -14.30
CA LEU A 10 -18.78 8.17 -13.21
C LEU A 10 -17.95 7.29 -12.27
N LEU A 11 -17.08 6.42 -12.83
CA LEU A 11 -16.18 5.58 -12.03
C LEU A 11 -15.18 6.40 -11.20
N VAL A 12 -14.59 7.44 -11.79
CA VAL A 12 -13.67 8.35 -11.08
C VAL A 12 -14.41 9.11 -9.97
N LEU A 13 -15.64 9.58 -10.22
CA LEU A 13 -16.45 10.23 -9.19
C LEU A 13 -16.82 9.27 -8.07
N LEU A 14 -17.16 8.02 -8.39
CA LEU A 14 -17.46 6.98 -7.41
C LEU A 14 -16.23 6.68 -6.54
N GLN A 15 -15.04 6.60 -7.16
CA GLN A 15 -13.77 6.43 -6.46
C GLN A 15 -13.48 7.61 -5.52
N ALA A 16 -13.63 8.84 -6.00
CA ALA A 16 -13.44 10.04 -5.19
C ALA A 16 -14.40 10.07 -3.99
N PHE A 17 -15.66 9.70 -4.22
CA PHE A 17 -16.67 9.61 -3.16
C PHE A 17 -16.32 8.54 -2.12
N ALA A 18 -15.88 7.35 -2.56
CA ALA A 18 -15.44 6.28 -1.67
C ALA A 18 -14.22 6.72 -0.82
N LEU A 19 -13.26 7.42 -1.41
CA LEU A 19 -12.09 7.99 -0.72
C LEU A 19 -12.50 9.02 0.34
N ILE A 20 -13.40 9.93 0.01
CA ILE A 20 -13.89 10.96 0.94
C ILE A 20 -14.61 10.30 2.11
N ILE A 21 -15.49 9.34 1.85
CA ILE A 21 -16.20 8.61 2.91
C ILE A 21 -15.22 7.87 3.81
N LEU A 22 -14.26 7.16 3.23
CA LEU A 22 -13.24 6.42 3.99
C LEU A 22 -12.42 7.35 4.87
N THR A 23 -11.95 8.47 4.33
CA THR A 23 -11.17 9.48 5.06
C THR A 23 -11.98 10.06 6.21
N PHE A 24 -13.23 10.45 5.96
CA PHE A 24 -14.12 10.98 6.98
C PHE A 24 -14.42 9.95 8.07
N ARG A 25 -14.66 8.70 7.69
CA ARG A 25 -14.89 7.60 8.62
C ARG A 25 -13.66 7.31 9.51
N LEU A 26 -12.46 7.28 8.94
CA LEU A 26 -11.22 7.12 9.71
C LEU A 26 -11.05 8.25 10.72
N TRP A 27 -11.39 9.47 10.31
CA TRP A 27 -11.36 10.63 11.21
C TRP A 27 -12.37 10.51 12.34
N LEU A 28 -13.64 10.22 12.06
CA LEU A 28 -14.71 10.07 13.05
C LEU A 28 -14.45 8.90 14.04
N THR A 29 -13.86 7.81 13.56
CA THR A 29 -13.57 6.65 14.40
C THR A 29 -12.30 6.81 15.23
N GLY A 30 -11.49 7.83 14.98
CA GLY A 30 -10.19 8.04 15.60
C GLY A 30 -9.09 7.10 15.10
N LEU A 31 -9.37 6.31 14.06
CA LEU A 31 -8.42 5.36 13.48
C LEU A 31 -7.29 6.06 12.72
N TYR A 32 -7.45 7.34 12.36
CA TYR A 32 -6.39 8.14 11.75
C TYR A 32 -5.12 8.22 12.60
N ALA A 33 -5.24 8.13 13.93
CA ALA A 33 -4.08 8.15 14.81
C ALA A 33 -3.31 6.83 14.80
N VAL A 34 -3.98 5.71 14.53
CA VAL A 34 -3.38 4.37 14.42
C VAL A 34 -2.79 4.17 13.03
N TYR A 35 -3.55 4.53 11.99
CA TYR A 35 -3.20 4.37 10.56
C TYR A 35 -2.89 5.74 9.92
N ARG A 36 -1.92 6.45 10.49
CA ARG A 36 -1.63 7.85 10.11
C ARG A 36 -1.09 8.01 8.70
N TYR A 37 -0.25 7.09 8.23
CA TYR A 37 0.29 7.15 6.87
C TYR A 37 -0.75 6.77 5.83
N PHE A 38 -1.65 5.84 6.17
CA PHE A 38 -2.81 5.55 5.34
C PHE A 38 -3.74 6.75 5.23
N PHE A 39 -4.04 7.40 6.34
CA PHE A 39 -4.85 8.61 6.33
C PHE A 39 -4.21 9.73 5.51
N GLY A 40 -2.90 9.93 5.64
CA GLY A 40 -2.12 10.87 4.83
C GLY A 40 -2.17 10.54 3.34
N TYR A 41 -2.04 9.27 2.99
CA TYR A 41 -2.19 8.79 1.61
C TYR A 41 -3.55 9.15 1.02
N LEU A 42 -4.64 8.87 1.75
CA LEU A 42 -6.00 9.18 1.28
C LEU A 42 -6.20 10.69 1.02
N LEU A 43 -5.62 11.54 1.88
CA LEU A 43 -5.67 12.99 1.67
C LEU A 43 -4.93 13.42 0.40
N VAL A 44 -3.75 12.86 0.17
CA VAL A 44 -2.95 13.16 -1.04
C VAL A 44 -3.65 12.66 -2.29
N ASP A 45 -4.26 11.49 -2.25
CA ASP A 45 -5.00 10.90 -3.36
C ASP A 45 -6.25 11.75 -3.72
N ILE A 46 -6.98 12.25 -2.71
CA ILE A 46 -8.08 13.20 -2.92
C ILE A 46 -7.58 14.50 -3.57
N VAL A 47 -6.46 15.04 -3.10
CA VAL A 47 -5.85 16.25 -3.67
C VAL A 47 -5.41 15.99 -5.11
N GLN A 48 -4.83 14.84 -5.41
CA GLN A 48 -4.43 14.45 -6.78
C GLN A 48 -5.66 14.41 -7.69
N ILE A 49 -6.73 13.72 -7.29
CA ILE A 49 -7.97 13.65 -8.09
C ILE A 49 -8.55 15.04 -8.33
N ALA A 50 -8.61 15.89 -7.31
CA ALA A 50 -9.12 17.25 -7.42
C ALA A 50 -8.26 18.11 -8.37
N LEU A 51 -6.93 18.05 -8.23
CA LEU A 51 -5.97 18.79 -9.05
C LEU A 51 -6.08 18.35 -10.51
N LEU A 52 -6.09 17.05 -10.79
CA LEU A 52 -6.15 16.50 -12.15
C LEU A 52 -7.53 16.69 -12.81
N THR A 53 -8.57 16.94 -12.03
CA THR A 53 -9.91 17.26 -12.55
C THR A 53 -10.01 18.73 -13.00
N VAL A 54 -9.29 19.64 -12.33
CA VAL A 54 -9.32 21.08 -12.60
C VAL A 54 -8.35 21.47 -13.71
N VAL A 55 -7.16 20.85 -13.78
CA VAL A 55 -6.11 21.17 -14.75
C VAL A 55 -6.39 20.50 -16.09
N PRO A 56 -6.27 21.22 -17.24
CA PRO A 56 -6.47 20.63 -18.57
C PRO A 56 -5.46 19.52 -18.86
N PHE A 57 -5.95 18.39 -19.36
CA PHE A 57 -5.16 17.17 -19.60
C PHE A 57 -3.94 17.37 -20.51
N ASP A 58 -4.05 18.25 -21.51
CA ASP A 58 -2.98 18.52 -22.50
C ASP A 58 -1.95 19.55 -22.01
N SER A 59 -2.08 20.06 -20.78
CA SER A 59 -1.15 21.05 -20.23
C SER A 59 0.12 20.44 -19.65
N GLY A 60 1.23 21.19 -19.74
CA GLY A 60 2.45 20.84 -19.02
C GLY A 60 2.26 20.78 -17.51
N ASP A 61 1.35 21.61 -16.99
CA ASP A 61 1.02 21.67 -15.56
C ASP A 61 0.30 20.40 -15.08
N TYR A 62 -0.57 19.81 -15.91
CA TYR A 62 -1.19 18.51 -15.63
C TYR A 62 -0.12 17.43 -15.41
N ARG A 63 0.81 17.32 -16.36
CA ARG A 63 1.88 16.31 -16.29
C ARG A 63 2.80 16.53 -15.09
N ASN A 64 3.19 17.79 -14.84
CA ASN A 64 4.06 18.10 -13.69
C ASN A 64 3.31 17.86 -12.36
N GLY A 65 2.05 18.26 -12.26
CA GLY A 65 1.20 18.01 -11.12
C GLY A 65 1.04 16.52 -10.84
N TRP A 66 0.78 15.71 -11.89
CA TRP A 66 0.70 14.26 -11.76
C TRP A 66 2.03 13.65 -11.28
N LEU A 67 3.17 14.03 -11.89
CA LEU A 67 4.48 13.52 -11.51
C LEU A 67 4.82 13.81 -10.03
N ILE A 68 4.53 15.00 -9.55
CA ILE A 68 4.80 15.40 -8.16
C ILE A 68 3.91 14.62 -7.21
N THR A 69 2.61 14.59 -7.48
CA THR A 69 1.65 13.90 -6.60
C THR A 69 1.86 12.39 -6.59
N GLU A 70 2.17 11.78 -7.74
CA GLU A 70 2.48 10.35 -7.83
C GLU A 70 3.75 9.99 -7.06
N ALA A 71 4.81 10.82 -7.14
CA ALA A 71 6.01 10.61 -6.33
C ALA A 71 5.72 10.63 -4.83
N VAL A 72 4.86 11.54 -4.37
CA VAL A 72 4.42 11.62 -2.98
C VAL A 72 3.60 10.38 -2.59
N ILE A 73 2.68 9.93 -3.45
CA ILE A 73 1.87 8.72 -3.25
C ILE A 73 2.75 7.48 -3.12
N VAL A 74 3.75 7.33 -3.98
CA VAL A 74 4.70 6.22 -3.92
C VAL A 74 5.48 6.21 -2.60
N CYS A 75 5.86 7.38 -2.07
CA CYS A 75 6.45 7.48 -0.73
C CYS A 75 5.47 7.00 0.36
N PHE A 76 4.19 7.36 0.26
CA PHE A 76 3.18 6.88 1.19
C PHE A 76 2.99 5.37 1.13
N TYR A 77 3.07 4.73 -0.03
CA TYR A 77 3.00 3.25 -0.13
C TYR A 77 4.05 2.57 0.75
N VAL A 78 5.28 3.08 0.70
CA VAL A 78 6.35 2.57 1.57
C VAL A 78 6.06 2.82 3.04
N LEU A 79 5.63 4.04 3.38
CA LEU A 79 5.33 4.41 4.77
C LEU A 79 4.18 3.58 5.35
N ILE A 80 3.15 3.28 4.55
CA ILE A 80 2.01 2.43 4.91
C ILE A 80 2.48 1.00 5.22
N VAL A 81 3.32 0.43 4.35
CA VAL A 81 3.85 -0.92 4.59
C VAL A 81 4.72 -0.96 5.83
N LEU A 82 5.54 0.08 6.08
CA LEU A 82 6.30 0.23 7.32
C LEU A 82 5.41 0.37 8.56
N GLU A 83 4.32 1.12 8.45
CA GLU A 83 3.32 1.27 9.52
C GLU A 83 2.64 -0.06 9.83
N LEU A 84 2.13 -0.74 8.80
CA LEU A 84 1.51 -2.04 8.93
C LEU A 84 2.47 -3.05 9.59
N TYR A 85 3.70 -3.08 9.10
CA TYR A 85 4.75 -3.93 9.65
C TYR A 85 5.00 -3.64 11.13
N SER A 86 5.04 -2.37 11.52
CA SER A 86 5.26 -1.97 12.92
C SER A 86 4.10 -2.38 13.83
N VAL A 87 2.86 -2.34 13.32
CA VAL A 87 1.65 -2.72 14.06
C VAL A 87 1.54 -4.24 14.19
N VAL A 88 1.86 -4.98 13.12
CA VAL A 88 1.84 -6.45 13.12
C VAL A 88 2.87 -7.05 14.06
N LEU A 89 4.09 -6.50 14.07
CA LEU A 89 5.20 -7.03 14.84
C LEU A 89 5.49 -6.25 16.14
N GLN A 90 4.50 -5.52 16.67
CA GLN A 90 4.69 -4.74 17.91
C GLN A 90 5.15 -5.62 19.07
N ASP A 91 4.65 -6.86 19.15
CA ASP A 91 4.98 -7.82 20.22
C ASP A 91 6.25 -8.63 19.93
N LEU A 92 6.84 -8.48 18.71
CA LEU A 92 8.03 -9.20 18.26
C LEU A 92 9.18 -8.23 17.96
N ALA A 93 9.60 -7.49 18.99
CA ALA A 93 10.54 -6.37 18.86
C ALA A 93 11.87 -6.73 18.16
N GLY A 94 12.39 -7.95 18.33
CA GLY A 94 13.62 -8.42 17.68
C GLY A 94 13.44 -8.60 16.18
N ILE A 95 12.38 -9.29 15.77
CA ILE A 95 12.03 -9.48 14.36
C ILE A 95 11.72 -8.12 13.73
N ALA A 96 10.94 -7.27 14.41
CA ALA A 96 10.58 -5.94 13.96
C ALA A 96 11.81 -5.03 13.75
N ALA A 97 12.81 -5.07 14.64
CA ALA A 97 14.00 -4.23 14.52
C ALA A 97 14.86 -4.61 13.31
N VAL A 98 15.13 -5.90 13.14
CA VAL A 98 15.96 -6.42 12.05
C VAL A 98 15.29 -6.19 10.70
N SER A 99 14.04 -6.61 10.55
CA SER A 99 13.32 -6.46 9.28
C SER A 99 13.07 -5.01 8.90
N ARG A 100 12.78 -4.12 9.85
CA ARG A 100 12.63 -2.68 9.61
C ARG A 100 13.95 -2.07 9.10
N ARG A 101 15.09 -2.53 9.60
CA ARG A 101 16.41 -2.08 9.14
C ARG A 101 16.63 -2.49 7.69
N TYR A 102 16.41 -3.76 7.33
CA TYR A 102 16.54 -4.23 5.95
C TYR A 102 15.56 -3.57 4.99
N LEU A 103 14.32 -3.40 5.39
CA LEU A 103 13.32 -2.72 4.57
C LEU A 103 13.69 -1.26 4.31
N LYS A 104 14.14 -0.52 5.33
CA LYS A 104 14.62 0.86 5.14
C LYS A 104 15.80 0.92 4.17
N VAL A 105 16.77 0.02 4.31
CA VAL A 105 17.93 -0.04 3.41
C VAL A 105 17.48 -0.34 1.97
N ALA A 106 16.63 -1.33 1.77
CA ALA A 106 16.12 -1.71 0.45
C ALA A 106 15.36 -0.55 -0.23
N VAL A 107 14.48 0.11 0.53
CA VAL A 107 13.74 1.28 0.04
C VAL A 107 14.68 2.45 -0.26
N SER A 108 15.64 2.74 0.62
CA SER A 108 16.62 3.81 0.38
C SER A 108 17.43 3.54 -0.89
N LEU A 109 17.88 2.31 -1.11
CA LEU A 109 18.59 1.92 -2.33
C LEU A 109 17.69 2.07 -3.58
N ALA A 110 16.43 1.67 -3.49
CA ALA A 110 15.48 1.83 -4.60
C ALA A 110 15.25 3.32 -4.93
N ILE A 111 15.09 4.18 -3.91
CA ILE A 111 14.94 5.62 -4.12
C ILE A 111 16.20 6.23 -4.75
N VAL A 112 17.39 5.91 -4.23
CA VAL A 112 18.66 6.42 -4.76
C VAL A 112 18.85 5.98 -6.22
N ALA A 113 18.64 4.70 -6.53
CA ALA A 113 18.72 4.18 -7.90
C ALA A 113 17.76 4.92 -8.84
N SER A 114 16.54 5.20 -8.37
CA SER A 114 15.52 5.91 -9.13
C SER A 114 15.89 7.38 -9.38
N LEU A 115 16.40 8.07 -8.37
CA LEU A 115 16.85 9.46 -8.50
C LEU A 115 18.05 9.58 -9.46
N LEU A 116 18.98 8.61 -9.43
CA LEU A 116 20.09 8.57 -10.37
C LEU A 116 19.59 8.37 -11.80
N MET A 117 18.63 7.48 -12.04
CA MET A 117 18.03 7.29 -13.37
C MET A 117 17.32 8.55 -13.87
N VAL A 118 16.52 9.20 -13.03
CA VAL A 118 15.84 10.47 -13.38
C VAL A 118 16.82 11.58 -13.69
N GLY A 119 17.92 11.70 -12.90
CA GLY A 119 18.95 12.73 -13.13
C GLY A 119 19.72 12.58 -14.43
N MET A 120 19.78 11.39 -15.00
CA MET A 120 20.46 11.10 -16.27
C MET A 120 19.58 11.37 -17.50
N GLU A 121 18.27 11.56 -17.33
CA GLU A 121 17.34 11.64 -18.45
C GLU A 121 16.76 13.04 -18.63
N ARG A 122 17.07 13.67 -19.78
CA ARG A 122 16.59 15.00 -20.16
C ARG A 122 15.28 14.99 -20.98
N ASN A 123 14.78 13.81 -21.35
CA ASN A 123 13.59 13.68 -22.20
C ASN A 123 12.36 13.37 -21.36
N TYR A 124 11.41 14.31 -21.27
CA TYR A 124 10.20 14.19 -20.44
C TYR A 124 9.32 12.97 -20.74
N GLY A 125 9.27 12.52 -22.01
CA GLY A 125 8.52 11.31 -22.37
C GLY A 125 9.10 10.05 -21.75
N LYS A 126 10.43 9.96 -21.69
CA LYS A 126 11.15 8.88 -21.03
C LYS A 126 11.05 8.98 -19.51
N LEU A 127 11.02 10.20 -18.94
CA LEU A 127 10.86 10.42 -17.50
C LEU A 127 9.56 9.80 -16.96
N VAL A 128 8.42 10.00 -17.65
CA VAL A 128 7.15 9.39 -17.29
C VAL A 128 7.24 7.85 -17.34
N ALA A 129 7.83 7.30 -18.40
CA ALA A 129 8.00 5.87 -18.57
C ALA A 129 8.88 5.27 -17.45
N HIS A 130 9.96 5.95 -17.05
CA HIS A 130 10.81 5.53 -15.94
C HIS A 130 10.09 5.58 -14.59
N MET A 131 9.32 6.66 -14.35
CA MET A 131 8.51 6.78 -13.14
C MET A 131 7.52 5.62 -13.01
N LEU A 132 6.79 5.29 -14.09
CA LEU A 132 5.85 4.16 -14.12
C LEU A 132 6.56 2.81 -13.90
N THR A 133 7.75 2.63 -14.51
CA THR A 133 8.52 1.40 -14.32
C THR A 133 8.99 1.25 -12.88
N MET A 134 9.46 2.33 -12.27
CA MET A 134 9.88 2.38 -10.88
C MET A 134 8.71 2.12 -9.93
N GLU A 135 7.57 2.78 -10.14
CA GLU A 135 6.35 2.58 -9.36
C GLU A 135 5.90 1.12 -9.42
N ARG A 136 5.92 0.49 -10.60
CA ARG A 136 5.61 -0.92 -10.77
C ARG A 136 6.56 -1.83 -9.98
N ALA A 137 7.87 -1.61 -10.11
CA ALA A 137 8.87 -2.43 -9.43
C ALA A 137 8.72 -2.31 -7.90
N LEU A 138 8.51 -1.09 -7.41
CA LEU A 138 8.32 -0.83 -6.00
C LEU A 138 7.02 -1.44 -5.49
N THR A 139 5.90 -1.22 -6.17
CA THR A 139 4.60 -1.77 -5.79
C THR A 139 4.62 -3.30 -5.78
N PHE A 140 5.25 -3.94 -6.77
CA PHE A 140 5.41 -5.39 -6.81
C PHE A 140 6.28 -5.90 -5.65
N SER A 141 7.36 -5.21 -5.33
CA SER A 141 8.21 -5.54 -4.17
C SER A 141 7.44 -5.43 -2.84
N LEU A 142 6.58 -4.41 -2.72
CA LEU A 142 5.72 -4.24 -1.54
C LEU A 142 4.67 -5.35 -1.43
N VAL A 143 4.07 -5.77 -2.56
CA VAL A 143 3.16 -6.94 -2.60
C VAL A 143 3.88 -8.20 -2.11
N LEU A 144 5.06 -8.49 -2.66
CA LEU A 144 5.84 -9.67 -2.27
C LEU A 144 6.16 -9.63 -0.77
N PHE A 145 6.57 -8.47 -0.26
CA PHE A 145 6.86 -8.28 1.15
C PHE A 145 5.62 -8.51 2.03
N LEU A 146 4.46 -7.98 1.63
CA LEU A 146 3.20 -8.18 2.36
C LEU A 146 2.76 -9.65 2.32
N LEU A 147 2.92 -10.34 1.19
CA LEU A 147 2.62 -11.77 1.08
C LEU A 147 3.52 -12.61 1.98
N LEU A 148 4.83 -12.32 2.03
CA LEU A 148 5.76 -12.99 2.94
C LEU A 148 5.38 -12.75 4.41
N MET A 149 4.98 -11.52 4.75
CA MET A 149 4.49 -11.20 6.08
C MET A 149 3.19 -11.97 6.40
N MET A 150 2.24 -12.03 5.47
CA MET A 150 1.02 -12.80 5.65
C MET A 150 1.29 -14.30 5.79
N LEU A 151 2.23 -14.85 5.00
CA LEU A 151 2.66 -16.25 5.12
C LEU A 151 3.27 -16.52 6.50
N PHE A 152 4.11 -15.64 7.00
CA PHE A 152 4.66 -15.71 8.36
C PHE A 152 3.55 -15.74 9.41
N LEU A 153 2.52 -14.88 9.29
CA LEU A 153 1.40 -14.82 10.21
C LEU A 153 0.46 -16.04 10.15
N VAL A 154 0.37 -16.69 9.00
CA VAL A 154 -0.36 -17.95 8.85
C VAL A 154 0.40 -19.11 9.50
N TYR A 155 1.74 -19.09 9.41
CA TYR A 155 2.57 -20.13 9.97
C TYR A 155 2.73 -20.03 11.50
N TYR A 156 2.89 -18.82 12.04
CA TYR A 156 3.01 -18.61 13.48
C TYR A 156 1.70 -18.10 14.07
N PRO A 157 1.24 -18.65 15.22
CA PRO A 157 -0.01 -18.25 15.87
C PRO A 157 0.15 -16.89 16.60
N VAL A 158 0.25 -15.83 15.81
CA VAL A 158 0.35 -14.46 16.35
C VAL A 158 -1.05 -13.87 16.49
N PRO A 159 -1.47 -13.43 17.69
CA PRO A 159 -2.75 -12.77 17.87
C PRO A 159 -2.72 -11.37 17.25
N LEU A 160 -3.54 -11.14 16.23
CA LEU A 160 -3.64 -9.88 15.54
C LEU A 160 -4.98 -9.21 15.76
N LYS A 161 -4.99 -7.87 15.73
CA LYS A 161 -6.23 -7.10 15.69
C LYS A 161 -6.96 -7.34 14.35
N LYS A 162 -8.29 -7.45 14.40
CA LYS A 162 -9.10 -7.69 13.20
C LYS A 162 -8.90 -6.61 12.12
N ASN A 163 -8.73 -5.35 12.53
CA ASN A 163 -8.45 -4.26 11.61
C ASN A 163 -7.11 -4.45 10.87
N VAL A 164 -6.06 -4.94 11.55
CA VAL A 164 -4.75 -5.19 10.95
C VAL A 164 -4.87 -6.24 9.86
N ILE A 165 -5.65 -7.28 10.09
CA ILE A 165 -5.91 -8.35 9.10
C ILE A 165 -6.62 -7.77 7.88
N ALA A 166 -7.73 -7.04 8.09
CA ALA A 166 -8.48 -6.41 7.00
C ALA A 166 -7.63 -5.39 6.23
N TYR A 167 -6.81 -4.64 6.94
CA TYR A 167 -5.88 -3.67 6.38
C TYR A 167 -4.85 -4.34 5.47
N SER A 168 -4.22 -5.43 5.94
CA SER A 168 -3.23 -6.19 5.17
C SER A 168 -3.83 -6.80 3.90
N ILE A 169 -4.99 -7.45 4.01
CA ILE A 169 -5.68 -8.07 2.87
C ILE A 169 -6.04 -7.01 1.83
N GLY A 170 -6.61 -5.89 2.27
CA GLY A 170 -6.97 -4.79 1.39
C GLY A 170 -5.75 -4.22 0.65
N TYR A 171 -4.59 -4.08 1.33
CA TYR A 171 -3.37 -3.60 0.67
C TYR A 171 -2.76 -4.59 -0.30
N VAL A 172 -2.77 -5.88 0.00
CA VAL A 172 -2.34 -6.89 -0.97
C VAL A 172 -3.19 -6.81 -2.24
N ALA A 173 -4.51 -6.73 -2.08
CA ALA A 173 -5.44 -6.61 -3.22
C ALA A 173 -5.21 -5.30 -4.00
N TYR A 174 -5.09 -4.17 -3.29
CA TYR A 174 -4.88 -2.86 -3.91
C TYR A 174 -3.57 -2.76 -4.68
N PHE A 175 -2.45 -3.14 -4.05
CA PHE A 175 -1.14 -3.09 -4.70
C PHE A 175 -1.03 -4.09 -5.85
N LEU A 176 -1.64 -5.26 -5.73
CA LEU A 176 -1.68 -6.25 -6.82
C LEU A 176 -2.46 -5.68 -8.02
N THR A 177 -3.60 -5.04 -7.76
CA THR A 177 -4.40 -4.36 -8.80
C THR A 177 -3.57 -3.26 -9.47
N LYS A 178 -2.91 -2.39 -8.68
CA LYS A 178 -2.08 -1.30 -9.19
C LYS A 178 -0.90 -1.82 -10.02
N ALA A 179 -0.14 -2.79 -9.49
CA ALA A 179 1.01 -3.38 -10.18
C ALA A 179 0.61 -4.06 -11.50
N THR A 180 -0.51 -4.78 -11.50
CA THR A 180 -1.04 -5.44 -12.70
C THR A 180 -1.50 -4.41 -13.73
N SER A 181 -2.16 -3.33 -13.31
CA SER A 181 -2.57 -2.23 -14.18
C SER A 181 -1.37 -1.62 -14.91
N ILE A 182 -0.32 -1.25 -14.16
CA ILE A 182 0.89 -0.66 -14.74
C ILE A 182 1.61 -1.68 -15.65
N PHE A 183 1.65 -2.96 -15.26
CA PHE A 183 2.26 -4.01 -16.08
C PHE A 183 1.57 -4.16 -17.44
N ILE A 184 0.24 -4.23 -17.46
CA ILE A 184 -0.53 -4.37 -18.69
C ILE A 184 -0.43 -3.09 -19.55
N HIS A 185 -0.42 -1.92 -18.91
CA HIS A 185 -0.16 -0.67 -19.59
C HIS A 185 1.18 -0.70 -20.34
N ASN A 186 2.24 -1.18 -19.72
CA ASN A 186 3.58 -1.28 -20.31
C ASN A 186 3.70 -2.35 -21.42
N LEU A 187 2.76 -3.30 -21.51
CA LEU A 187 2.68 -4.28 -22.62
C LEU A 187 2.07 -3.69 -23.89
N GLY A 188 1.73 -2.39 -23.92
CA GLY A 188 1.17 -1.72 -25.08
C GLY A 188 -0.35 -1.77 -25.19
N TYR A 189 -1.05 -2.29 -24.19
CA TYR A 189 -2.51 -2.28 -24.12
C TYR A 189 -3.06 -0.94 -23.61
N TYR A 190 -2.46 0.17 -24.04
CA TYR A 190 -2.75 1.53 -23.57
C TYR A 190 -4.20 1.96 -23.80
N TRP A 191 -4.87 1.40 -24.81
CA TRP A 191 -6.16 1.86 -25.29
C TRP A 191 -7.31 0.92 -24.92
N ASN A 192 -7.05 -0.11 -24.13
CA ASN A 192 -8.14 -0.99 -23.70
C ASN A 192 -8.93 -0.32 -22.57
N ARG A 193 -9.95 0.44 -22.96
CA ARG A 193 -10.88 1.15 -22.08
C ARG A 193 -11.47 0.23 -21.01
N VAL A 194 -11.93 -0.95 -21.40
CA VAL A 194 -12.51 -1.93 -20.47
C VAL A 194 -11.53 -2.30 -19.36
N LEU A 195 -10.26 -2.43 -19.71
CA LEU A 195 -9.21 -2.75 -18.74
C LEU A 195 -8.99 -1.61 -17.75
N SER A 196 -8.90 -0.36 -18.24
CA SER A 196 -8.77 0.83 -17.38
C SER A 196 -9.94 0.96 -16.41
N ASP A 197 -11.16 0.81 -16.92
CA ASP A 197 -12.38 0.88 -16.11
C ASP A 197 -12.43 -0.23 -15.05
N THR A 198 -11.97 -1.45 -15.41
CA THR A 198 -11.87 -2.57 -14.48
C THR A 198 -10.90 -2.28 -13.33
N PHE A 199 -9.74 -1.66 -13.61
CA PHE A 199 -8.79 -1.32 -12.56
C PHE A 199 -9.28 -0.19 -11.65
N ILE A 200 -9.97 0.82 -12.20
CA ILE A 200 -10.62 1.87 -11.40
C ILE A 200 -11.69 1.25 -10.50
N ALA A 201 -12.51 0.36 -11.04
CA ALA A 201 -13.55 -0.34 -10.28
C ALA A 201 -12.96 -1.23 -9.17
N ALA A 202 -11.88 -1.97 -9.46
CA ALA A 202 -11.20 -2.81 -8.47
C ALA A 202 -10.56 -1.98 -7.34
N SER A 203 -9.93 -0.86 -7.66
CA SER A 203 -9.39 0.07 -6.67
C SER A 203 -10.50 0.66 -5.80
N THR A 204 -11.61 1.05 -6.42
CA THR A 204 -12.80 1.55 -5.70
C THR A 204 -13.37 0.49 -4.76
N ALA A 205 -13.42 -0.77 -5.20
CA ALA A 205 -13.85 -1.88 -4.36
C ALA A 205 -12.94 -2.07 -3.13
N CYS A 206 -11.63 -1.87 -3.26
CA CYS A 206 -10.70 -1.89 -2.13
C CYS A 206 -11.00 -0.75 -1.13
N PHE A 207 -11.28 0.47 -1.59
CA PHE A 207 -11.66 1.58 -0.70
C PHE A 207 -12.99 1.31 0.01
N LEU A 208 -13.98 0.79 -0.70
CA LEU A 208 -15.25 0.37 -0.10
C LEU A 208 -15.06 -0.76 0.91
N PHE A 209 -14.22 -1.75 0.59
CA PHE A 209 -13.87 -2.81 1.53
C PHE A 209 -13.31 -2.23 2.84
N TRP A 210 -12.36 -1.30 2.79
CA TRP A 210 -11.85 -0.65 3.99
C TRP A 210 -12.91 0.19 4.71
N CYS A 211 -13.81 0.83 3.99
CA CYS A 211 -14.94 1.52 4.60
C CYS A 211 -15.77 0.61 5.51
N PHE A 212 -16.01 -0.64 5.12
CA PHE A 212 -16.82 -1.57 5.92
C PHE A 212 -15.99 -2.36 6.94
N ALA A 213 -14.79 -2.77 6.57
CA ALA A 213 -13.95 -3.66 7.37
C ALA A 213 -13.28 -2.96 8.56
N LEU A 214 -12.81 -1.71 8.40
CA LEU A 214 -12.14 -0.98 9.47
C LEU A 214 -13.15 -0.40 10.46
N THR A 215 -13.08 -0.86 11.70
CA THR A 215 -14.01 -0.47 12.75
C THR A 215 -13.31 -0.22 14.08
N ARG A 216 -13.88 0.63 14.93
CA ARG A 216 -13.35 0.88 16.28
C ARG A 216 -13.29 -0.42 17.13
N ARG A 217 -14.28 -1.30 16.97
CA ARG A 217 -14.30 -2.62 17.64
C ARG A 217 -13.24 -3.59 17.11
N GLY A 218 -12.80 -3.42 15.86
CA GLY A 218 -11.74 -4.24 15.26
C GLY A 218 -10.36 -3.99 15.87
N GLU A 219 -10.15 -2.85 16.54
CA GLU A 219 -8.91 -2.55 17.27
C GLU A 219 -8.80 -3.30 18.60
N THR A 220 -9.93 -3.66 19.21
CA THR A 220 -9.94 -4.35 20.51
C THR A 220 -10.08 -5.86 20.39
N LYS A 221 -10.60 -6.35 19.25
CA LYS A 221 -10.79 -7.78 19.03
C LYS A 221 -9.56 -8.37 18.35
N THR A 222 -8.92 -9.31 19.03
CA THR A 222 -7.83 -10.12 18.46
C THR A 222 -8.39 -11.37 17.77
N ALA A 223 -7.72 -11.77 16.70
CA ALA A 223 -7.94 -13.03 16.00
C ALA A 223 -6.58 -13.65 15.66
N VAL A 224 -6.49 -14.95 15.73
CA VAL A 224 -5.33 -15.69 15.24
C VAL A 224 -5.64 -16.11 13.81
N ILE A 225 -4.75 -15.77 12.89
CA ILE A 225 -4.83 -16.23 11.50
C ILE A 225 -3.99 -17.50 11.43
N GLY A 226 -4.55 -18.57 10.94
CA GLY A 226 -3.76 -19.77 10.70
C GLY A 226 -4.54 -21.06 10.87
N HIS A 227 -3.82 -22.14 10.68
CA HIS A 227 -4.33 -23.48 10.88
C HIS A 227 -4.66 -23.71 12.36
N GLN A 228 -5.70 -24.48 12.66
CA GLN A 228 -5.95 -24.95 14.02
C GLN A 228 -4.86 -25.96 14.40
N TRP A 229 -3.81 -25.47 15.04
CA TRP A 229 -2.75 -26.31 15.57
C TRP A 229 -3.25 -27.11 16.78
N ASN A 230 -2.71 -28.32 16.97
CA ASN A 230 -2.85 -28.98 18.24
C ASN A 230 -2.16 -28.14 19.34
N ALA A 231 -2.69 -28.15 20.57
CA ALA A 231 -2.18 -27.31 21.65
C ALA A 231 -0.64 -27.48 21.87
N ALA A 232 -0.14 -28.71 21.72
CA ALA A 232 1.29 -28.99 21.82
C ALA A 232 2.15 -28.36 20.72
N ASP A 233 1.63 -28.35 19.46
CA ASP A 233 2.32 -27.73 18.33
C ASP A 233 2.27 -26.20 18.43
N GLU A 234 1.14 -25.65 18.90
CA GLU A 234 1.00 -24.21 19.15
C GLU A 234 2.00 -23.73 20.20
N GLU A 235 2.13 -24.43 21.32
CA GLU A 235 3.06 -24.09 22.38
C GLU A 235 4.53 -24.16 21.90
N ARG A 236 4.87 -25.19 21.12
CA ARG A 236 6.18 -25.33 20.50
C ARG A 236 6.48 -24.17 19.55
N LEU A 237 5.56 -23.81 18.65
CA LEU A 237 5.73 -22.69 17.69
C LEU A 237 5.89 -21.36 18.40
N VAL A 238 5.10 -21.10 19.46
CA VAL A 238 5.24 -19.90 20.29
C VAL A 238 6.61 -19.86 20.97
N HIS A 239 7.11 -21.00 21.45
CA HIS A 239 8.43 -21.08 22.07
C HIS A 239 9.56 -20.82 21.06
N GLU A 240 9.49 -21.42 19.88
CA GLU A 240 10.44 -21.18 18.77
C GLU A 240 10.43 -19.70 18.36
N LEU A 241 9.25 -19.09 18.20
CA LEU A 241 9.10 -17.68 17.84
C LEU A 241 9.74 -16.76 18.90
N LYS A 242 9.55 -17.04 20.18
CA LYS A 242 10.17 -16.29 21.27
C LYS A 242 11.70 -16.43 21.28
N ALA A 243 12.21 -17.62 21.01
CA ALA A 243 13.65 -17.87 20.92
C ALA A 243 14.29 -17.11 19.75
N ILE A 244 13.67 -17.14 18.57
CA ILE A 244 14.10 -16.38 17.39
C ILE A 244 14.08 -14.87 17.70
N ASN A 245 12.98 -14.36 18.25
CA ASN A 245 12.84 -12.96 18.62
C ASN A 245 13.91 -12.48 19.61
N ALA A 246 14.21 -13.30 20.63
CA ALA A 246 15.27 -13.00 21.60
C ALA A 246 16.67 -12.99 20.98
N SER A 247 16.96 -13.92 20.08
CA SER A 247 18.24 -13.99 19.38
C SER A 247 18.45 -12.76 18.49
N LEU A 248 17.42 -12.36 17.71
CA LEU A 248 17.46 -11.18 16.84
C LEU A 248 17.55 -9.88 17.63
N LEU A 249 16.94 -9.81 18.81
CA LEU A 249 17.06 -8.66 19.70
C LEU A 249 18.51 -8.46 20.19
N ARG A 250 19.24 -9.54 20.46
CA ARG A 250 20.67 -9.46 20.81
C ARG A 250 21.52 -8.93 19.64
N VAL A 251 21.21 -9.36 18.42
CA VAL A 251 21.93 -8.90 17.22
C VAL A 251 21.61 -7.42 16.91
N ALA A 252 20.36 -7.01 17.12
CA ALA A 252 19.92 -5.64 16.83
C ALA A 252 20.49 -4.59 17.81
N ARG A 253 20.97 -5.02 19.01
CA ARG A 253 21.56 -4.15 20.03
C ARG A 253 23.09 -3.96 19.87
N LYS A 254 23.73 -4.76 19.03
CA LYS A 254 25.13 -4.59 18.63
C LYS A 254 25.24 -3.66 17.42
#